data_5bcf441dac1299f3d85c801dbbc43f64
#
_entry.id   5bcf441dac1299f3d85c801dbbc43f64
#
_cell.length_a   1.000
_cell.length_b   1.000
_cell.length_c   1.000
_cell.angle_alpha   90.00
_cell.angle_beta   90.00
_cell.angle_gamma   90.00
#
_symmetry.space_group_name_H-M   'P 1'
#
loop_
_entity.id
_entity.type
_entity.pdbx_description
1 polymer ?
#
loop_
_entity_poly.entity_id
_entity_poly.type
_entity_poly.pdbx_seq_one_letter_code
_entity_poly.pdbx_strand_id
1 'polypeptide(L)'
;MIVEDDAELRSLTAALFEDEKFDTIECESAEAALAVMLIGGREVAMIFADIRLPGAMDGVDLSWEVKLRWPLLPIILTSGHPLERIRELPPGVAYMPSRGNRSTC
;
A
#
# COMPACT_ATOMS: atom_id res chain seq x y z
N MET A 1 -6.50 -3.42 2.74
CA MET A 1 -5.27 -3.36 3.57
C MET A 1 -4.56 -2.05 3.34
N ILE A 2 -4.21 -1.37 4.41
CA ILE A 2 -3.51 -0.09 4.38
C ILE A 2 -2.11 -0.31 4.94
N VAL A 3 -1.07 0.01 4.17
CA VAL A 3 0.31 -0.19 4.60
C VAL A 3 1.01 1.16 4.63
N GLU A 4 1.28 1.65 5.84
CA GLU A 4 1.83 2.99 6.06
C GLU A 4 2.49 3.01 7.43
N ASP A 5 3.73 3.51 7.51
CA ASP A 5 4.44 3.52 8.78
C ASP A 5 4.04 4.69 9.69
N ASP A 6 3.54 5.78 9.13
CA ASP A 6 3.04 6.89 9.92
C ASP A 6 1.67 6.53 10.47
N ALA A 7 1.58 6.34 11.79
CA ALA A 7 0.35 5.86 12.42
C ALA A 7 -0.82 6.81 12.20
N GLU A 8 -0.57 8.10 12.23
CA GLU A 8 -1.63 9.09 12.07
C GLU A 8 -2.17 9.08 10.64
N LEU A 9 -1.27 9.07 9.66
CA LEU A 9 -1.69 9.02 8.27
C LEU A 9 -2.37 7.69 7.96
N ARG A 10 -1.88 6.60 8.53
CA ARG A 10 -2.51 5.29 8.36
C ARG A 10 -3.93 5.28 8.88
N SER A 11 -4.15 5.85 10.07
CA SER A 11 -5.49 5.92 10.66
C SER A 11 -6.43 6.77 9.83
N LEU A 12 -5.94 7.90 9.31
CA LEU A 12 -6.76 8.75 8.46
C LEU A 12 -7.16 8.04 7.18
N THR A 13 -6.22 7.34 6.57
CA THR A 13 -6.49 6.61 5.34
C THR A 13 -7.50 5.49 5.59
N ALA A 14 -7.32 4.76 6.69
CA ALA A 14 -8.24 3.70 7.05
C ALA A 14 -9.65 4.23 7.27
N ALA A 15 -9.76 5.38 7.92
CA ALA A 15 -11.07 5.98 8.16
C ALA A 15 -11.79 6.33 6.86
N LEU A 16 -11.04 6.79 5.86
CA LEU A 16 -11.64 7.11 4.56
C LEU A 16 -12.21 5.86 3.89
N PHE A 17 -11.50 4.74 3.96
CA PHE A 17 -12.01 3.51 3.39
C PHE A 17 -13.19 2.97 4.19
N GLU A 18 -13.17 3.11 5.50
CA GLU A 18 -14.27 2.64 6.34
C GLU A 18 -15.54 3.45 6.09
N ASP A 19 -15.40 4.74 5.78
CA ASP A 19 -16.54 5.56 5.39
C ASP A 19 -17.21 5.02 4.12
N GLU A 20 -16.44 4.35 3.28
CA GLU A 20 -16.97 3.71 2.07
C GLU A 20 -17.38 2.27 2.31
N LYS A 21 -17.46 1.85 3.57
CA LYS A 21 -17.94 0.55 4.00
C LYS A 21 -16.99 -0.60 3.72
N PHE A 22 -15.70 -0.30 3.63
CA PHE A 22 -14.68 -1.33 3.57
C PHE A 22 -14.17 -1.63 4.98
N ASP A 23 -13.96 -2.89 5.26
CA ASP A 23 -13.22 -3.27 6.46
C ASP A 23 -11.75 -3.12 6.18
N THR A 24 -11.00 -2.52 7.10
CA THR A 24 -9.59 -2.25 6.87
C THR A 24 -8.68 -3.07 7.76
N ILE A 25 -7.54 -3.44 7.22
CA ILE A 25 -6.44 -4.02 7.98
C ILE A 25 -5.29 -3.02 7.86
N GLU A 26 -4.74 -2.60 8.99
CA GLU A 26 -3.66 -1.61 9.03
C GLU A 26 -2.35 -2.29 9.32
N CYS A 27 -1.34 -1.99 8.53
CA CYS A 27 0.00 -2.54 8.71
C CYS A 27 1.01 -1.41 8.67
N GLU A 28 2.04 -1.51 9.49
CA GLU A 28 3.02 -0.43 9.60
C GLU A 28 4.26 -0.66 8.75
N SER A 29 4.38 -1.81 8.10
CA SER A 29 5.53 -2.12 7.26
C SER A 29 5.13 -3.11 6.18
N ALA A 30 5.98 -3.23 5.17
CA ALA A 30 5.77 -4.21 4.11
C ALA A 30 5.87 -5.62 4.66
N GLU A 31 6.81 -5.84 5.57
CA GLU A 31 6.98 -7.16 6.17
C GLU A 31 5.73 -7.58 6.94
N ALA A 32 5.15 -6.65 7.71
CA ALA A 32 3.92 -6.94 8.44
C ALA A 32 2.78 -7.25 7.47
N ALA A 33 2.67 -6.49 6.39
CA ALA A 33 1.63 -6.70 5.40
C ALA A 33 1.77 -8.07 4.73
N LEU A 34 2.99 -8.43 4.36
CA LEU A 34 3.21 -9.73 3.73
C LEU A 34 2.88 -10.87 4.68
N ALA A 35 3.22 -10.73 5.96
CA ALA A 35 2.88 -11.75 6.95
C ALA A 35 1.37 -11.95 7.03
N VAL A 36 0.59 -10.86 7.05
CA VAL A 36 -0.85 -10.96 7.07
C VAL A 36 -1.37 -11.63 5.80
N MET A 37 -0.81 -11.25 4.64
CA MET A 37 -1.23 -11.83 3.37
C MET A 37 -0.97 -13.32 3.30
N LEU A 38 0.15 -13.77 3.85
CA LEU A 38 0.47 -15.21 3.81
C LEU A 38 -0.47 -16.04 4.67
N ILE A 39 -1.10 -15.42 5.67
CA ILE A 39 -2.06 -16.11 6.52
C ILE A 39 -3.46 -16.04 5.94
N GLY A 40 -3.91 -14.86 5.49
CA GLY A 40 -5.29 -14.68 5.06
C GLY A 40 -5.47 -13.81 3.84
N GLY A 41 -4.56 -13.88 2.88
CA GLY A 41 -4.60 -13.01 1.71
C GLY A 41 -5.85 -13.12 0.86
N ARG A 42 -6.53 -14.27 0.90
CA ARG A 42 -7.75 -14.43 0.13
C ARG A 42 -8.85 -13.47 0.53
N GLU A 43 -8.81 -12.99 1.76
CA GLU A 43 -9.84 -12.11 2.26
C GLU A 43 -9.52 -10.63 2.05
N VAL A 44 -8.36 -10.34 1.49
CA VAL A 44 -7.96 -8.97 1.21
C VAL A 44 -8.40 -8.62 -0.21
N ALA A 45 -9.21 -7.58 -0.32
CA ALA A 45 -9.77 -7.18 -1.62
C ALA A 45 -8.87 -6.21 -2.36
N MET A 46 -7.99 -5.49 -1.66
CA MET A 46 -7.13 -4.49 -2.27
C MET A 46 -6.05 -4.09 -1.28
N ILE A 47 -4.90 -3.69 -1.78
CA ILE A 47 -3.83 -3.13 -0.96
C ILE A 47 -3.60 -1.69 -1.38
N PHE A 48 -3.53 -0.81 -0.40
CA PHE A 48 -3.15 0.60 -0.58
C PHE A 48 -1.92 0.81 0.27
N ALA A 49 -0.78 1.11 -0.35
CA ALA A 49 0.50 1.13 0.36
C ALA A 49 1.36 2.30 -0.07
N ASP A 50 2.17 2.79 0.88
CA ASP A 50 3.20 3.76 0.57
C ASP A 50 4.40 3.02 -0.01
N ILE A 51 5.09 3.63 -0.98
CA ILE A 51 6.32 3.07 -1.49
C ILE A 51 7.40 3.11 -0.42
N ARG A 52 7.50 4.24 0.29
CA ARG A 52 8.52 4.38 1.33
C ARG A 52 8.05 3.76 2.62
N LEU A 53 8.61 2.61 2.93
CA LEU A 53 8.28 1.88 4.15
C LEU A 53 9.58 1.49 4.85
N PRO A 54 9.56 1.38 6.19
CA PRO A 54 10.77 0.99 6.92
C PRO A 54 11.07 -0.49 6.71
N GLY A 55 12.30 -0.87 7.01
CA GLY A 55 12.71 -2.26 6.95
C GLY A 55 13.39 -2.58 5.62
N ALA A 56 13.51 -3.87 5.35
CA ALA A 56 14.21 -4.36 4.18
C ALA A 56 13.37 -4.28 2.91
N MET A 57 12.05 -4.19 3.04
CA MET A 57 11.14 -4.13 1.89
C MET A 57 10.44 -2.80 1.87
N ASP A 58 10.30 -2.21 0.69
CA ASP A 58 9.44 -1.04 0.53
C ASP A 58 8.15 -1.46 -0.19
N GLY A 59 7.32 -0.48 -0.57
CA GLY A 59 6.05 -0.78 -1.21
C GLY A 59 6.19 -1.45 -2.57
N VAL A 60 7.25 -1.12 -3.31
CA VAL A 60 7.49 -1.76 -4.60
C VAL A 60 7.84 -3.23 -4.40
N ASP A 61 8.73 -3.51 -3.44
CA ASP A 61 9.09 -4.90 -3.13
C ASP A 61 7.86 -5.69 -2.70
N LEU A 62 7.02 -5.08 -1.85
CA LEU A 62 5.80 -5.73 -1.41
C LEU A 62 4.89 -6.05 -2.59
N SER A 63 4.76 -5.11 -3.53
CA SER A 63 3.86 -5.33 -4.66
C SER A 63 4.32 -6.50 -5.52
N TRP A 64 5.63 -6.68 -5.72
CA TRP A 64 6.14 -7.82 -6.45
C TRP A 64 5.85 -9.13 -5.74
N GLU A 65 6.09 -9.17 -4.42
CA GLU A 65 5.83 -10.38 -3.64
C GLU A 65 4.36 -10.77 -3.67
N VAL A 66 3.48 -9.78 -3.54
CA VAL A 66 2.05 -10.03 -3.53
C VAL A 66 1.57 -10.48 -4.91
N LYS A 67 2.02 -9.82 -5.97
CA LYS A 67 1.57 -10.16 -7.33
C LYS A 67 2.03 -11.55 -7.76
N LEU A 68 3.15 -12.03 -7.23
CA LEU A 68 3.58 -13.39 -7.52
C LEU A 68 2.58 -14.42 -7.01
N ARG A 69 1.93 -14.14 -5.90
CA ARG A 69 1.02 -15.09 -5.25
C ARG A 69 -0.45 -14.81 -5.54
N TRP A 70 -0.81 -13.54 -5.68
CA TRP A 70 -2.19 -13.12 -5.94
C TRP A 70 -2.19 -12.16 -7.13
N PRO A 71 -2.01 -12.68 -8.34
CA PRO A 71 -1.81 -11.82 -9.52
C PRO A 71 -3.00 -10.94 -9.86
N LEU A 72 -4.19 -11.26 -9.38
CA LEU A 72 -5.38 -10.46 -9.69
C LEU A 72 -5.73 -9.46 -8.61
N LEU A 73 -4.99 -9.44 -7.51
CA LEU A 73 -5.29 -8.52 -6.41
C LEU A 73 -4.91 -7.09 -6.79
N PRO A 74 -5.84 -6.14 -6.72
CA PRO A 74 -5.51 -4.75 -7.01
C PRO A 74 -4.58 -4.17 -5.96
N ILE A 75 -3.56 -3.46 -6.42
CA ILE A 75 -2.61 -2.77 -5.54
C ILE A 75 -2.47 -1.35 -6.03
N ILE A 76 -2.59 -0.40 -5.10
CA ILE A 76 -2.34 1.01 -5.37
C ILE A 76 -1.18 1.44 -4.50
N LEU A 77 -0.13 1.95 -5.12
CA LEU A 77 1.01 2.50 -4.40
C LEU A 77 1.01 4.01 -4.48
N THR A 78 1.44 4.64 -3.40
CA THR A 78 1.51 6.09 -3.33
C THR A 78 2.89 6.50 -2.82
N SER A 79 3.32 7.71 -3.16
CA SER A 79 4.61 8.23 -2.71
C SER A 79 4.58 9.74 -2.76
N GLY A 80 5.24 10.35 -1.80
CA GLY A 80 5.48 11.79 -1.83
C GLY A 80 6.65 12.18 -2.72
N HIS A 81 7.36 11.20 -3.25
CA HIS A 81 8.53 11.42 -4.11
C HIS A 81 8.25 10.85 -5.49
N PRO A 82 7.84 11.69 -6.45
CA PRO A 82 7.27 11.19 -7.70
C PRO A 82 8.19 10.34 -8.57
N LEU A 83 9.48 10.39 -8.38
CA LEU A 83 10.38 9.60 -9.21
C LEU A 83 10.87 8.33 -8.56
N GLU A 84 10.36 8.01 -7.38
CA GLU A 84 10.90 6.91 -6.62
C GLU A 84 10.40 5.58 -7.13
N ARG A 85 11.27 4.80 -7.71
CA ARG A 85 11.04 3.41 -8.14
C ARG A 85 9.76 3.14 -8.94
N ILE A 86 9.16 4.19 -9.52
CA ILE A 86 7.89 4.01 -10.25
C ILE A 86 8.07 3.09 -11.44
N ARG A 87 9.22 3.13 -12.10
CA ARG A 87 9.48 2.31 -13.28
C ARG A 87 9.65 0.84 -12.95
N GLU A 88 9.79 0.52 -11.67
CA GLU A 88 10.01 -0.87 -11.24
C GLU A 88 8.73 -1.56 -10.82
N LEU A 89 7.58 -0.93 -11.01
CA LEU A 89 6.30 -1.51 -10.58
C LEU A 89 5.93 -2.72 -11.44
N PRO A 90 5.38 -3.77 -10.83
CA PRO A 90 4.87 -4.90 -11.61
C PRO A 90 3.63 -4.51 -12.40
N PRO A 91 3.30 -5.27 -13.42
CA PRO A 91 2.06 -5.04 -14.16
C PRO A 91 0.86 -5.14 -13.23
N GLY A 92 -0.12 -4.29 -13.45
CA GLY A 92 -1.35 -4.32 -12.66
C GLY A 92 -1.30 -3.55 -11.37
N VAL A 93 -0.22 -2.86 -11.09
CA VAL A 93 -0.11 -1.99 -9.92
C VAL A 93 -0.33 -0.55 -10.36
N ALA A 94 -1.25 0.14 -9.69
CA ALA A 94 -1.50 1.55 -9.97
C ALA A 94 -0.65 2.42 -9.07
N TYR A 95 -0.31 3.59 -9.55
CA TYR A 95 0.44 4.56 -8.78
C TYR A 95 -0.36 5.85 -8.64
N MET A 96 -0.45 6.38 -7.43
CA MET A 96 -1.08 7.65 -7.15
C MET A 96 -0.10 8.52 -6.38
N PRO A 97 0.22 9.72 -6.87
CA PRO A 97 1.09 10.62 -6.10
C PRO A 97 0.41 11.01 -4.79
N SER A 98 1.21 11.12 -3.74
CA SER A 98 0.70 11.60 -2.47
C SER A 98 0.24 13.03 -2.60
N ARG A 99 -0.84 13.35 -1.88
CA ARG A 99 -1.40 14.69 -1.95
C ARG A 99 -0.80 15.62 -0.97
N GLY A 100 0.07 15.15 -0.16
CA GLY A 100 0.57 15.94 0.96
C GLY A 100 1.08 17.27 0.56
N ASN A 101 1.40 17.45 -0.66
CA ASN A 101 1.92 18.69 -1.08
C ASN A 101 0.96 19.50 -1.84
N ARG A 102 0.20 19.38 -1.93
CA ARG A 102 -0.47 20.20 -2.70
C ARG A 102 -0.81 21.31 -2.36
N SER A 103 -0.45 21.33 -1.95
CA SER A 103 -0.85 22.26 -1.68
C SER A 103 -0.65 23.22 -2.42
N THR A 104 -0.30 23.10 -2.81
CA THR A 104 -0.11 23.91 -3.50
C THR A 104 -0.90 24.24 -4.27
N CYS A 105 -1.31 24.15 -4.19
CA CYS A 105 -1.94 24.44 -4.84
C CYS A 105 -2.03 25.13 -5.05
#